data_b658980e16611bf80b5bf2afbb1f8801
#
_entry.id   b658980e16611bf80b5bf2afbb1f8801
#
_cell.length_a   1.000
_cell.length_b   1.000
_cell.length_c   1.000
_cell.angle_alpha   90.00
_cell.angle_beta   90.00
_cell.angle_gamma   90.00
#
_symmetry.space_group_name_H-M   'P 1'
#
loop_
_entity.id
_entity.type
_entity.pdbx_description
1 polymer ?
#
loop_
_entity_poly.entity_id
_entity_poly.type
_entity_poly.pdbx_seq_one_letter_code
_entity_poly.pdbx_strand_id
1 'polypeptide(L)'
;MKHRGDVYATHGLGPVAQALDIHRGDRMKTLVAMDTKSVVGKSLVEERTGQPCENFRNGDHTTTLIRTENGKVIEIQHDVMTPQPYNRLYQLTGTKGFANKYPIAGYALDAKQLNASGVAPEVDNLNSHSFMPKKDMEALV
;
A
#
# COMPACT_ATOMS: atom_id res chain seq x y z
N MET A 1 -1.71 16.25 -18.44
CA MET A 1 -2.48 15.08 -17.97
C MET A 1 -3.93 15.49 -17.79
N LYS A 2 -4.87 14.80 -18.46
CA LYS A 2 -6.30 15.20 -18.47
C LYS A 2 -7.11 14.56 -17.33
N HIS A 3 -6.59 13.51 -16.69
CA HIS A 3 -7.26 12.75 -15.65
C HIS A 3 -6.72 13.13 -14.27
N ARG A 4 -7.55 12.92 -13.24
CA ARG A 4 -7.21 13.07 -11.81
C ARG A 4 -7.25 11.71 -11.14
N GLY A 5 -6.60 11.61 -9.98
CA GLY A 5 -6.58 10.44 -9.13
C GLY A 5 -5.34 9.58 -9.31
N ASP A 6 -5.39 8.36 -8.77
CA ASP A 6 -4.32 7.39 -8.94
C ASP A 6 -4.31 6.85 -10.38
N VAL A 7 -3.38 7.34 -11.18
CA VAL A 7 -3.27 7.00 -12.61
C VAL A 7 -2.45 5.74 -12.84
N TYR A 8 -1.90 5.13 -11.79
CA TYR A 8 -1.04 3.96 -11.89
C TYR A 8 -1.18 3.01 -10.69
N ALA A 9 -2.42 2.62 -10.38
CA ALA A 9 -2.76 1.77 -9.24
C ALA A 9 -2.24 0.34 -9.32
N THR A 10 -1.88 -0.16 -10.49
CA THR A 10 -1.62 -1.58 -10.75
C THR A 10 -0.61 -2.20 -9.80
N HIS A 11 0.52 -1.53 -9.55
CA HIS A 11 1.58 -2.05 -8.68
C HIS A 11 1.20 -2.02 -7.19
N GLY A 12 0.39 -1.05 -6.80
CA GLY A 12 -0.16 -0.98 -5.44
C GLY A 12 -1.30 -1.98 -5.22
N LEU A 13 -2.29 -1.93 -6.10
CA LEU A 13 -3.53 -2.65 -5.92
C LEU A 13 -3.43 -4.14 -6.27
N GLY A 14 -2.64 -4.51 -7.27
CA GLY A 14 -2.60 -5.89 -7.77
C GLY A 14 -2.28 -6.93 -6.70
N PRO A 15 -1.13 -6.85 -6.01
CA PRO A 15 -0.79 -7.80 -4.95
C PRO A 15 -1.77 -7.78 -3.77
N VAL A 16 -2.25 -6.59 -3.38
CA VAL A 16 -3.23 -6.43 -2.31
C VAL A 16 -4.55 -7.11 -2.70
N ALA A 17 -5.01 -6.94 -3.93
CA ALA A 17 -6.22 -7.58 -4.42
C ALA A 17 -6.12 -9.11 -4.40
N GLN A 18 -4.95 -9.67 -4.69
CA GLN A 18 -4.71 -11.10 -4.56
C GLN A 18 -4.75 -11.58 -3.11
N ALA A 19 -4.07 -10.87 -2.21
CA ALA A 19 -4.03 -11.22 -0.79
C ALA A 19 -5.40 -11.12 -0.11
N LEU A 20 -6.27 -10.24 -0.60
CA LEU A 20 -7.61 -10.04 -0.06
C LEU A 20 -8.72 -10.81 -0.79
N ASP A 21 -8.36 -11.69 -1.75
CA ASP A 21 -9.29 -12.49 -2.55
C ASP A 21 -10.31 -11.67 -3.35
N ILE A 22 -9.91 -10.50 -3.82
CA ILE A 22 -10.78 -9.67 -4.67
C ILE A 22 -11.11 -10.43 -5.96
N HIS A 23 -12.40 -10.53 -6.29
CA HIS A 23 -13.01 -11.35 -7.33
C HIS A 23 -12.89 -12.87 -7.14
N ARG A 24 -12.46 -13.33 -5.95
CA ARG A 24 -12.38 -14.73 -5.58
C ARG A 24 -12.98 -15.02 -4.20
N GLY A 25 -13.94 -14.24 -3.79
CA GLY A 25 -14.60 -14.33 -2.49
C GLY A 25 -14.91 -12.96 -1.88
N ASP A 26 -14.31 -11.91 -2.43
CA ASP A 26 -14.62 -10.53 -2.08
C ASP A 26 -14.66 -9.63 -3.32
N ARG A 27 -15.19 -8.44 -3.20
CA ARG A 27 -15.24 -7.44 -4.29
C ARG A 27 -15.16 -6.01 -3.73
N MET A 28 -14.60 -5.12 -4.50
CA MET A 28 -14.60 -3.69 -4.19
C MET A 28 -16.01 -3.15 -4.31
N LYS A 29 -16.44 -2.36 -3.31
CA LYS A 29 -17.83 -1.85 -3.23
C LYS A 29 -17.90 -0.34 -3.30
N THR A 30 -17.06 0.34 -2.54
CA THR A 30 -17.05 1.80 -2.45
C THR A 30 -15.64 2.31 -2.57
N LEU A 31 -15.47 3.41 -3.30
CA LEU A 31 -14.19 4.09 -3.46
C LEU A 31 -14.36 5.57 -3.18
N VAL A 32 -13.43 6.12 -2.40
CA VAL A 32 -13.26 7.56 -2.19
C VAL A 32 -11.80 7.91 -2.46
N ALA A 33 -11.57 8.95 -3.24
CA ALA A 33 -10.23 9.42 -3.54
C ALA A 33 -10.13 10.93 -3.35
N MET A 34 -8.99 11.37 -2.85
CA MET A 34 -8.62 12.79 -2.74
C MET A 34 -7.24 12.99 -3.33
N ASP A 35 -7.06 14.08 -4.01
CA ASP A 35 -5.78 14.50 -4.55
C ASP A 35 -5.42 15.93 -4.13
N THR A 36 -4.15 16.21 -4.05
CA THR A 36 -3.63 17.57 -3.86
C THR A 36 -3.79 18.42 -5.12
N LYS A 37 -3.49 19.70 -5.03
CA LYS A 37 -3.26 20.49 -6.23
C LYS A 37 -2.04 19.96 -6.99
N SER A 38 -2.04 20.14 -8.29
CA SER A 38 -0.86 19.91 -9.13
C SER A 38 0.04 21.14 -9.08
N VAL A 39 1.11 21.05 -8.36
CA VAL A 39 2.14 22.09 -8.21
C VAL A 39 3.43 21.61 -8.86
N VAL A 40 3.99 20.52 -8.35
CA VAL A 40 5.26 19.97 -8.85
C VAL A 40 5.08 19.35 -10.23
N GLY A 41 4.04 18.56 -10.44
CA GLY A 41 3.75 17.95 -11.73
C GLY A 41 3.57 18.99 -12.85
N LYS A 42 2.88 20.08 -12.56
CA LYS A 42 2.73 21.19 -13.50
C LYS A 42 4.07 21.83 -13.81
N SER A 43 4.85 22.20 -12.79
CA SER A 43 6.17 22.84 -12.95
C SER A 43 7.13 21.97 -13.75
N LEU A 44 7.16 20.65 -13.50
CA LEU A 44 8.01 19.73 -14.26
C LEU A 44 7.68 19.67 -15.75
N VAL A 45 6.39 19.75 -16.10
CA VAL A 45 5.98 19.82 -17.52
C VAL A 45 6.38 21.14 -18.15
N GLU A 46 6.15 22.25 -17.46
CA GLU A 46 6.53 23.60 -17.94
C GLU A 46 8.05 23.70 -18.14
N GLU A 47 8.84 23.21 -17.20
CA GLU A 47 10.30 23.18 -17.30
C GLU A 47 10.78 22.33 -18.50
N ARG A 48 10.21 21.15 -18.70
CA ARG A 48 10.61 20.24 -19.78
C ARG A 48 10.18 20.69 -21.17
N THR A 49 9.05 21.37 -21.26
CA THR A 49 8.47 21.77 -22.55
C THR A 49 8.79 23.19 -22.91
N GLY A 50 9.20 24.04 -21.96
CA GLY A 50 9.35 25.48 -22.12
C GLY A 50 8.03 26.22 -22.42
N GLN A 51 6.88 25.57 -22.18
CA GLN A 51 5.55 26.10 -22.44
C GLN A 51 4.68 26.07 -21.19
N PRO A 52 3.82 27.10 -20.99
CA PRO A 52 2.85 27.08 -19.91
C PRO A 52 1.91 25.88 -20.01
N CYS A 53 1.69 25.19 -18.88
CA CYS A 53 0.85 24.01 -18.82
C CYS A 53 -0.44 24.28 -18.03
N GLU A 54 -1.46 24.79 -18.69
CA GLU A 54 -2.73 25.12 -18.02
C GLU A 54 -3.62 23.90 -17.73
N ASN A 55 -3.43 22.83 -18.48
CA ASN A 55 -4.32 21.64 -18.47
C ASN A 55 -3.76 20.43 -17.70
N PHE A 56 -2.78 20.61 -16.82
CA PHE A 56 -2.31 19.54 -15.96
C PHE A 56 -3.23 19.42 -14.75
N ARG A 57 -4.05 18.36 -14.71
CA ARG A 57 -5.12 18.20 -13.71
C ARG A 57 -4.81 17.20 -12.62
N ASN A 58 -3.84 16.30 -12.82
CA ASN A 58 -3.51 15.30 -11.83
C ASN A 58 -2.81 15.95 -10.62
N GLY A 59 -3.31 15.69 -9.43
CA GLY A 59 -2.65 16.12 -8.20
C GLY A 59 -1.27 15.50 -8.05
N ASP A 60 -0.40 16.12 -7.27
CA ASP A 60 0.95 15.60 -7.03
C ASP A 60 0.89 14.34 -6.17
N HIS A 61 -0.01 14.32 -5.21
CA HIS A 61 -0.28 13.17 -4.34
C HIS A 61 -1.77 12.82 -4.37
N THR A 62 -2.07 11.52 -4.41
CA THR A 62 -3.44 10.98 -4.34
C THR A 62 -3.54 9.94 -3.25
N THR A 63 -4.56 10.04 -2.41
CA THR A 63 -4.94 8.99 -1.46
C THR A 63 -6.30 8.43 -1.86
N THR A 64 -6.39 7.12 -1.96
CA THR A 64 -7.60 6.38 -2.32
C THR A 64 -7.93 5.36 -1.24
N LEU A 65 -9.16 5.38 -0.76
CA LEU A 65 -9.72 4.39 0.15
C LEU A 65 -10.76 3.55 -0.58
N ILE A 66 -10.64 2.24 -0.48
CA ILE A 66 -11.57 1.29 -1.09
C ILE A 66 -12.11 0.37 0.01
N ARG A 67 -13.43 0.32 0.16
CA ARG A 67 -14.10 -0.63 1.03
C ARG A 67 -14.62 -1.80 0.21
N THR A 68 -14.35 -3.02 0.68
CA THR A 68 -14.85 -4.24 0.06
C THR A 68 -16.22 -4.65 0.59
N GLU A 69 -16.88 -5.58 -0.08
CA GLU A 69 -18.16 -6.17 0.34
C GLU A 69 -18.07 -6.81 1.72
N ASN A 70 -16.97 -7.54 1.98
CA ASN A 70 -16.72 -8.21 3.26
C ASN A 70 -16.13 -7.26 4.34
N GLY A 71 -16.14 -5.94 4.10
CA GLY A 71 -15.78 -4.94 5.09
C GLY A 71 -14.29 -4.67 5.25
N LYS A 72 -13.42 -5.24 4.38
CA LYS A 72 -12.00 -4.89 4.36
C LYS A 72 -11.81 -3.49 3.80
N VAL A 73 -10.74 -2.81 4.19
CA VAL A 73 -10.36 -1.49 3.68
C VAL A 73 -8.99 -1.57 3.04
N ILE A 74 -8.88 -1.04 1.83
CA ILE A 74 -7.63 -0.88 1.10
C ILE A 74 -7.32 0.60 1.04
N GLU A 75 -6.13 1.00 1.46
CA GLU A 75 -5.59 2.34 1.26
C GLU A 75 -4.51 2.29 0.20
N ILE A 76 -4.58 3.20 -0.77
CA ILE A 76 -3.56 3.38 -1.80
C ILE A 76 -3.10 4.83 -1.75
N GLN A 77 -1.80 5.03 -1.66
CA GLN A 77 -1.16 6.32 -1.83
C GLN A 77 -0.33 6.29 -3.11
N HIS A 78 -0.50 7.29 -3.94
CA HIS A 78 0.24 7.44 -5.19
C HIS A 78 0.83 8.83 -5.28
N ASP A 79 2.15 8.87 -5.33
CA ASP A 79 2.93 10.09 -5.51
C ASP A 79 4.19 9.77 -6.31
N VAL A 80 4.31 10.41 -7.47
CA VAL A 80 5.47 10.27 -8.36
C VAL A 80 6.06 11.61 -8.74
N MET A 81 5.53 12.69 -8.17
CA MET A 81 5.86 14.05 -8.56
C MET A 81 6.66 14.79 -7.49
N THR A 82 6.39 14.53 -6.20
CA THR A 82 7.07 15.24 -5.13
C THR A 82 8.47 14.69 -4.87
N PRO A 83 9.40 15.47 -4.34
CA PRO A 83 10.78 15.04 -4.07
C PRO A 83 10.87 14.21 -2.79
N GLN A 84 10.16 13.09 -2.74
CA GLN A 84 10.24 12.14 -1.64
C GLN A 84 11.07 10.90 -2.02
N PRO A 85 11.67 10.21 -1.05
CA PRO A 85 12.36 8.95 -1.32
C PRO A 85 11.43 7.92 -1.93
N TYR A 86 11.97 7.12 -2.86
CA TYR A 86 11.23 6.02 -3.44
C TYR A 86 10.71 5.08 -2.36
N ASN A 87 9.42 4.81 -2.40
CA ASN A 87 8.75 3.95 -1.43
C ASN A 87 7.70 3.07 -2.12
N ARG A 88 7.68 1.80 -1.75
CA ARG A 88 6.62 0.84 -2.09
C ARG A 88 6.13 0.16 -0.82
N LEU A 89 5.56 0.95 0.07
CA LEU A 89 4.97 0.41 1.28
C LEU A 89 3.86 -0.57 0.94
N TYR A 90 4.00 -1.80 1.44
CA TYR A 90 2.96 -2.81 1.43
C TYR A 90 2.75 -3.29 2.84
N GLN A 91 1.55 -3.07 3.35
CA GLN A 91 1.15 -3.51 4.67
C GLN A 91 -0.14 -4.31 4.57
N LEU A 92 -0.20 -5.44 5.25
CA LEU A 92 -1.39 -6.24 5.43
C LEU A 92 -1.63 -6.42 6.92
N THR A 93 -2.80 -6.01 7.38
CA THR A 93 -3.24 -6.18 8.76
C THR A 93 -4.41 -7.14 8.80
N GLY A 94 -4.23 -8.23 9.50
CA GLY A 94 -5.26 -9.26 9.68
C GLY A 94 -5.58 -9.50 11.14
N THR A 95 -6.57 -10.35 11.40
CA THR A 95 -7.00 -10.72 12.76
C THR A 95 -5.98 -11.60 13.49
N LYS A 96 -5.04 -12.20 12.77
CA LYS A 96 -4.05 -13.15 13.31
C LYS A 96 -2.62 -12.73 13.05
N GLY A 97 -2.41 -11.58 12.44
CA GLY A 97 -1.07 -11.11 12.17
C GLY A 97 -1.02 -9.88 11.29
N PHE A 98 0.20 -9.43 11.06
CA PHE A 98 0.56 -8.27 10.27
C PHE A 98 1.75 -8.62 9.39
N ALA A 99 1.79 -8.10 8.19
CA ALA A 99 2.93 -8.20 7.30
C ALA A 99 3.27 -6.85 6.66
N ASN A 100 4.54 -6.56 6.56
CA ASN A 100 5.07 -5.37 5.90
C ASN A 100 6.21 -5.76 4.95
N LYS A 101 6.21 -5.21 3.75
CA LYS A 101 7.25 -5.49 2.76
C LYS A 101 8.31 -4.40 2.71
N TYR A 102 7.95 -3.14 2.88
CA TYR A 102 8.83 -2.00 2.64
C TYR A 102 8.59 -0.88 3.67
N PRO A 103 9.58 -0.13 4.16
CA PRO A 103 11.02 -0.21 3.83
C PRO A 103 11.73 -1.41 4.47
N ILE A 104 11.19 -1.95 5.54
CA ILE A 104 11.74 -3.13 6.24
C ILE A 104 10.74 -4.26 6.06
N ALA A 105 11.18 -5.34 5.44
CA ALA A 105 10.36 -6.54 5.31
C ALA A 105 10.28 -7.28 6.64
N GLY A 106 9.07 -7.60 7.08
CA GLY A 106 8.84 -8.31 8.31
C GLY A 106 7.36 -8.67 8.49
N TYR A 107 7.08 -9.47 9.50
CA TYR A 107 5.72 -9.81 9.89
C TYR A 107 5.64 -9.99 11.40
N ALA A 108 4.42 -9.96 11.92
CA ALA A 108 4.11 -10.33 13.30
C ALA A 108 2.87 -11.22 13.28
N LEU A 109 2.92 -12.34 14.00
CA LEU A 109 1.80 -13.26 14.15
C LEU A 109 1.32 -13.26 15.60
N ASP A 110 0.07 -13.65 15.84
CA ASP A 110 -0.37 -13.89 17.20
C ASP A 110 0.29 -15.16 17.77
N ALA A 111 0.36 -15.27 19.11
CA ALA A 111 1.05 -16.35 19.80
C ALA A 111 0.53 -17.75 19.41
N LYS A 112 -0.76 -17.89 19.10
CA LYS A 112 -1.36 -19.17 18.69
C LYS A 112 -0.90 -19.58 17.30
N GLN A 113 -0.78 -18.62 16.39
CA GLN A 113 -0.30 -18.87 15.02
C GLN A 113 1.17 -19.28 15.01
N LEU A 114 2.00 -18.64 15.81
CA LEU A 114 3.41 -19.02 15.95
C LEU A 114 3.58 -20.44 16.47
N ASN A 115 2.84 -20.79 17.50
CA ASN A 115 2.88 -22.15 18.06
C ASN A 115 2.42 -23.20 17.03
N ALA A 116 1.41 -22.90 16.23
CA ALA A 116 0.91 -23.77 15.18
C ALA A 116 1.91 -23.94 14.01
N SER A 117 2.70 -22.92 13.70
CA SER A 117 3.69 -22.94 12.62
C SER A 117 5.05 -23.54 13.04
N GLY A 118 5.23 -23.89 14.30
CA GLY A 118 6.48 -24.47 14.80
C GLY A 118 7.64 -23.48 14.89
N VAL A 119 7.38 -22.20 14.74
CA VAL A 119 8.38 -21.15 14.95
C VAL A 119 8.62 -21.01 16.45
N ALA A 120 9.87 -21.14 16.87
CA ALA A 120 10.25 -21.09 18.26
C ALA A 120 9.81 -19.76 18.94
N PRO A 121 9.37 -19.83 20.19
CA PRO A 121 8.84 -18.68 20.93
C PRO A 121 9.89 -17.67 21.38
N GLU A 122 11.03 -17.61 20.73
CA GLU A 122 12.10 -16.64 21.06
C GLU A 122 11.72 -15.17 20.78
N VAL A 123 10.56 -14.95 20.19
CA VAL A 123 10.02 -13.61 20.06
C VAL A 123 9.13 -13.33 21.27
N ASP A 124 9.75 -12.90 22.32
CA ASP A 124 9.12 -12.57 23.61
C ASP A 124 8.15 -11.39 23.56
N ASN A 125 7.64 -10.98 22.46
CA ASN A 125 6.64 -9.94 22.35
C ASN A 125 5.97 -9.91 20.98
N LEU A 126 5.10 -10.85 20.74
CA LEU A 126 4.12 -10.77 19.64
C LEU A 126 3.00 -9.76 19.92
N ASN A 127 3.12 -8.99 20.96
CA ASN A 127 2.38 -7.76 21.08
C ASN A 127 2.78 -6.83 19.96
N SER A 128 1.88 -6.63 19.08
CA SER A 128 1.59 -5.52 18.16
C SER A 128 2.72 -4.56 17.72
N HIS A 129 3.91 -4.60 18.28
CA HIS A 129 4.98 -3.64 18.03
C HIS A 129 6.29 -4.25 17.52
N SER A 130 6.37 -5.58 17.41
CA SER A 130 7.58 -6.28 16.99
C SER A 130 7.42 -6.87 15.59
N PHE A 131 8.33 -6.56 14.69
CA PHE A 131 8.43 -7.16 13.36
C PHE A 131 9.37 -8.36 13.38
N MET A 132 8.95 -9.45 12.76
CA MET A 132 9.86 -10.56 12.50
C MET A 132 10.71 -10.26 11.25
N PRO A 133 12.01 -10.58 11.29
CA PRO A 133 12.87 -10.47 10.12
C PRO A 133 12.40 -11.34 8.95
N LYS A 134 12.68 -10.89 7.72
CA LYS A 134 12.29 -11.60 6.49
C LYS A 134 12.72 -13.07 6.45
N LYS A 135 13.90 -13.39 7.03
CA LYS A 135 14.42 -14.77 7.12
C LYS A 135 13.44 -15.73 7.85
N ASP A 136 12.66 -15.21 8.79
CA ASP A 136 11.72 -16.00 9.56
C ASP A 136 10.37 -16.15 8.81
N MET A 137 10.10 -15.28 7.83
CA MET A 137 8.98 -15.44 6.90
C MET A 137 9.17 -16.60 5.93
N GLU A 138 10.42 -16.82 5.50
CA GLU A 138 10.76 -17.92 4.56
C GLU A 138 10.64 -19.29 5.21
N ALA A 139 10.73 -19.37 6.54
CA ALA A 139 10.55 -20.59 7.29
C ALA A 139 9.08 -21.00 7.50
N LEU A 140 8.12 -20.13 7.14
CA LEU A 140 6.68 -20.36 7.31
C LEU A 140 5.97 -20.72 6.00
N VAL A 141 6.69 -20.75 4.89
CA VAL A 141 6.21 -21.15 3.58
C VAL A 141 6.72 -22.53 3.25
#